data_a6452882f71c1cc89343d2fe9625fec6
#
_entry.id   a6452882f71c1cc89343d2fe9625fec6
#
_cell.length_a   1.000
_cell.length_b   1.000
_cell.length_c   1.000
_cell.angle_alpha   90.00
_cell.angle_beta   90.00
_cell.angle_gamma   90.00
#
_symmetry.space_group_name_H-M   'P 1'
#
loop_
_entity.id
_entity.type
_entity.pdbx_description
1 polymer ?
#
loop_
_entity_poly.entity_id
_entity_poly.type
_entity_poly.pdbx_seq_one_letter_code
_entity_poly.pdbx_strand_id
1 'polypeptide(L)'
;RPVALRIGAELGFGPDDVHAEMLAQDKVRRVGELAERGKVAFVGDGVNDAAALARADVGIAMGAAGSDVALQAADVALLSEDMTKLADAHRLARRAARIIRQNLTVAIGAMLVLVVGGLFFDLPLPVAVIGHEGGTVLVVLNGLRLLSDGIWRGSATVAPRPRAVPLAPAA
;
A
#
# COMPACT_ATOMS: atom_id res chain seq x y z
N ARG A 1 -18.12 -20.62 12.44
CA ARG A 1 -18.96 -19.68 11.68
C ARG A 1 -19.70 -18.65 12.55
N PRO A 2 -20.39 -19.00 13.68
CA PRO A 2 -21.12 -18.01 14.47
C PRO A 2 -20.25 -16.87 15.03
N VAL A 3 -19.06 -17.18 15.49
CA VAL A 3 -18.10 -16.19 16.04
C VAL A 3 -17.66 -15.20 14.96
N ALA A 4 -17.34 -15.68 13.75
CA ALA A 4 -16.93 -14.80 12.65
C ALA A 4 -18.04 -13.84 12.22
N LEU A 5 -19.29 -14.32 12.15
CA LEU A 5 -20.44 -13.47 11.83
C LEU A 5 -20.68 -12.40 12.89
N ARG A 6 -20.54 -12.74 14.17
CA ARG A 6 -20.67 -11.76 15.27
C ARG A 6 -19.60 -10.68 15.20
N ILE A 7 -18.33 -11.07 15.04
CA ILE A 7 -17.23 -10.11 14.91
C ILE A 7 -17.39 -9.26 13.65
N GLY A 8 -17.79 -9.87 12.53
CA GLY A 8 -18.07 -9.16 11.30
C GLY A 8 -19.14 -8.09 11.48
N ALA A 9 -20.23 -8.42 12.15
CA ALA A 9 -21.32 -7.48 12.45
C ALA A 9 -20.86 -6.34 13.38
N GLU A 10 -20.03 -6.63 14.40
CA GLU A 10 -19.43 -5.61 15.27
C GLU A 10 -18.52 -4.64 14.50
N LEU A 11 -17.87 -5.12 13.43
CA LEU A 11 -17.03 -4.32 12.54
C LEU A 11 -17.81 -3.65 11.40
N GLY A 12 -19.12 -3.86 11.30
CA GLY A 12 -19.97 -3.26 10.29
C GLY A 12 -20.02 -4.01 8.94
N PHE A 13 -19.54 -5.26 8.89
CA PHE A 13 -19.65 -6.11 7.70
C PHE A 13 -21.03 -6.78 7.62
N GLY A 14 -21.57 -6.89 6.39
CA GLY A 14 -22.76 -7.68 6.13
C GLY A 14 -22.49 -9.20 6.25
N PRO A 15 -23.52 -10.02 6.48
CA PRO A 15 -23.36 -11.47 6.58
C PRO A 15 -22.79 -12.11 5.31
N ASP A 16 -23.02 -11.51 4.15
CA ASP A 16 -22.54 -11.97 2.85
C ASP A 16 -21.05 -11.61 2.61
N ASP A 17 -20.50 -10.68 3.38
CA ASP A 17 -19.09 -10.28 3.33
C ASP A 17 -18.23 -11.13 4.25
N VAL A 18 -18.83 -11.95 5.14
CA VAL A 18 -18.12 -12.75 6.12
C VAL A 18 -18.05 -14.23 5.69
N HIS A 19 -16.86 -14.63 5.25
CA HIS A 19 -16.56 -15.99 4.83
C HIS A 19 -15.71 -16.69 5.91
N ALA A 20 -16.29 -17.65 6.60
CA ALA A 20 -15.63 -18.40 7.67
C ALA A 20 -15.36 -19.86 7.27
N GLU A 21 -14.43 -20.51 7.98
CA GLU A 21 -14.10 -21.93 7.79
C GLU A 21 -13.57 -22.23 6.38
N MET A 22 -12.92 -21.25 5.74
CA MET A 22 -12.36 -21.39 4.41
C MET A 22 -11.03 -22.15 4.44
N LEU A 23 -10.90 -23.16 3.59
CA LEU A 23 -9.63 -23.80 3.28
C LEU A 23 -8.76 -22.89 2.38
N ALA A 24 -7.46 -23.15 2.29
CA ALA A 24 -6.56 -22.38 1.44
C ALA A 24 -7.04 -22.28 -0.02
N GLN A 25 -7.55 -23.39 -0.57
CA GLN A 25 -8.11 -23.46 -1.93
C GLN A 25 -9.37 -22.57 -2.10
N ASP A 26 -10.20 -22.49 -1.07
CA ASP A 26 -11.40 -21.64 -1.11
C ASP A 26 -11.04 -20.16 -1.11
N LYS A 27 -10.00 -19.78 -0.38
CA LYS A 27 -9.47 -18.41 -0.40
C LYS A 27 -8.99 -18.02 -1.80
N VAL A 28 -8.19 -18.87 -2.44
CA VAL A 28 -7.68 -18.66 -3.81
C VAL A 28 -8.84 -18.50 -4.81
N ARG A 29 -9.84 -19.40 -4.75
CA ARG A 29 -11.02 -19.33 -5.59
C ARG A 29 -11.76 -18.00 -5.38
N ARG A 30 -12.01 -17.63 -4.11
CA ARG A 30 -12.72 -16.40 -3.77
C ARG A 30 -12.00 -15.15 -4.22
N VAL A 31 -10.68 -15.08 -4.07
CA VAL A 31 -9.84 -14.00 -4.61
C VAL A 31 -10.00 -13.92 -6.13
N GLY A 32 -9.99 -15.08 -6.84
CA GLY A 32 -10.20 -15.12 -8.28
C GLY A 32 -11.57 -14.57 -8.70
N GLU A 33 -12.65 -14.98 -8.03
CA GLU A 33 -14.02 -14.48 -8.29
C GLU A 33 -14.13 -12.96 -8.08
N LEU A 34 -13.47 -12.44 -7.05
CA LEU A 34 -13.45 -11.00 -6.78
C LEU A 34 -12.63 -10.24 -7.82
N ALA A 35 -11.50 -10.80 -8.29
CA ALA A 35 -10.64 -10.21 -9.30
C ALA A 35 -11.34 -10.06 -10.67
N GLU A 36 -12.31 -10.89 -10.97
CA GLU A 36 -13.18 -10.76 -12.17
C GLU A 36 -14.08 -9.52 -12.10
N ARG A 37 -14.42 -9.07 -10.89
CA ARG A 37 -15.31 -7.93 -10.64
C ARG A 37 -14.60 -6.61 -10.45
N GLY A 38 -13.28 -6.65 -10.13
CA GLY A 38 -12.48 -5.45 -9.90
C GLY A 38 -11.12 -5.76 -9.30
N LYS A 39 -10.36 -4.72 -8.95
CA LYS A 39 -9.04 -4.87 -8.35
C LYS A 39 -9.15 -5.36 -6.91
N VAL A 40 -8.37 -6.39 -6.58
CA VAL A 40 -8.37 -7.06 -5.26
C VAL A 40 -7.04 -6.89 -4.57
N ALA A 41 -7.07 -6.37 -3.35
CA ALA A 41 -5.97 -6.50 -2.41
C ALA A 41 -6.32 -7.61 -1.41
N PHE A 42 -5.44 -8.59 -1.27
CA PHE A 42 -5.58 -9.66 -0.28
C PHE A 42 -4.56 -9.45 0.83
N VAL A 43 -5.03 -9.52 2.08
CA VAL A 43 -4.20 -9.38 3.27
C VAL A 43 -4.22 -10.67 4.05
N GLY A 44 -3.06 -11.23 4.34
CA GLY A 44 -2.93 -12.50 5.07
C GLY A 44 -1.63 -12.59 5.87
N ASP A 45 -1.49 -13.65 6.68
CA ASP A 45 -0.26 -13.92 7.45
C ASP A 45 0.85 -14.57 6.61
N GLY A 46 0.53 -15.04 5.43
CA GLY A 46 1.45 -15.61 4.46
C GLY A 46 1.78 -17.09 4.65
N VAL A 47 1.53 -17.69 5.80
CA VAL A 47 1.90 -19.09 6.05
C VAL A 47 0.97 -20.03 5.28
N ASN A 48 -0.34 -19.83 5.43
CA ASN A 48 -1.36 -20.63 4.73
C ASN A 48 -2.02 -19.88 3.56
N ASP A 49 -1.64 -18.64 3.34
CA ASP A 49 -2.29 -17.72 2.42
C ASP A 49 -1.43 -17.38 1.19
N ALA A 50 -0.22 -17.96 1.06
CA ALA A 50 0.72 -17.65 -0.01
C ALA A 50 0.09 -17.72 -1.42
N ALA A 51 -0.70 -18.75 -1.70
CA ALA A 51 -1.37 -18.89 -2.99
C ALA A 51 -2.46 -17.82 -3.21
N ALA A 52 -3.15 -17.39 -2.17
CA ALA A 52 -4.14 -16.32 -2.25
C ALA A 52 -3.48 -14.95 -2.39
N LEU A 53 -2.35 -14.71 -1.70
CA LEU A 53 -1.51 -13.52 -1.86
C LEU A 53 -1.04 -13.38 -3.31
N ALA A 54 -0.45 -14.44 -3.88
CA ALA A 54 0.01 -14.45 -5.26
C ALA A 54 -1.10 -14.35 -6.31
N ARG A 55 -2.36 -14.69 -5.96
CA ARG A 55 -3.51 -14.64 -6.87
C ARG A 55 -4.18 -13.27 -6.93
N ALA A 56 -4.00 -12.44 -5.90
CA ALA A 56 -4.57 -11.10 -5.83
C ALA A 56 -3.85 -10.13 -6.79
N ASP A 57 -4.48 -8.99 -7.11
CA ASP A 57 -3.78 -7.89 -7.81
C ASP A 57 -2.70 -7.23 -6.93
N VAL A 58 -2.91 -7.26 -5.62
CA VAL A 58 -1.91 -6.85 -4.61
C VAL A 58 -2.01 -7.79 -3.42
N GLY A 59 -0.99 -8.60 -3.21
CA GLY A 59 -0.83 -9.44 -2.01
C GLY A 59 -0.09 -8.69 -0.91
N ILE A 60 -0.67 -8.63 0.29
CA ILE A 60 -0.09 -7.95 1.44
C ILE A 60 0.08 -8.96 2.56
N ALA A 61 1.32 -9.31 2.89
CA ALA A 61 1.64 -10.16 4.03
C ALA A 61 1.84 -9.33 5.30
N MET A 62 1.17 -9.72 6.37
CA MET A 62 1.30 -9.11 7.69
C MET A 62 2.05 -10.05 8.65
N GLY A 63 2.85 -9.45 9.55
CA GLY A 63 3.67 -10.25 10.47
C GLY A 63 4.78 -11.06 9.78
N ALA A 64 5.15 -10.67 8.55
CA ALA A 64 6.04 -11.43 7.66
C ALA A 64 7.50 -11.57 8.15
N ALA A 65 7.84 -11.02 9.33
CA ALA A 65 9.22 -11.00 9.86
C ALA A 65 9.86 -12.38 10.05
N GLY A 66 9.09 -13.48 9.94
CA GLY A 66 9.58 -14.84 10.11
C GLY A 66 9.19 -15.82 9.01
N SER A 67 8.58 -15.37 7.90
CA SER A 67 8.12 -16.27 6.85
C SER A 67 8.68 -15.89 5.48
N ASP A 68 9.72 -16.60 5.05
CA ASP A 68 10.29 -16.44 3.69
C ASP A 68 9.26 -16.72 2.58
N VAL A 69 8.31 -17.63 2.83
CA VAL A 69 7.23 -17.96 1.89
C VAL A 69 6.27 -16.78 1.72
N ALA A 70 5.93 -16.11 2.81
CA ALA A 70 5.10 -14.90 2.77
C ALA A 70 5.77 -13.76 2.01
N LEU A 71 7.08 -13.55 2.27
CA LEU A 71 7.87 -12.52 1.60
C LEU A 71 8.01 -12.76 0.09
N GLN A 72 8.05 -14.01 -0.35
CA GLN A 72 8.13 -14.36 -1.77
C GLN A 72 6.79 -14.29 -2.50
N ALA A 73 5.68 -14.49 -1.78
CA ALA A 73 4.33 -14.54 -2.37
C ALA A 73 3.62 -13.18 -2.38
N ALA A 74 4.06 -12.23 -1.55
CA ALA A 74 3.41 -10.94 -1.37
C ALA A 74 4.12 -9.82 -2.13
N ASP A 75 3.34 -8.85 -2.66
CA ASP A 75 3.86 -7.62 -3.25
C ASP A 75 4.28 -6.62 -2.18
N VAL A 76 3.64 -6.68 -1.00
CA VAL A 76 3.91 -5.82 0.16
C VAL A 76 4.05 -6.68 1.40
N ALA A 77 5.13 -6.48 2.15
CA ALA A 77 5.34 -7.13 3.45
C ALA A 77 5.29 -6.09 4.57
N LEU A 78 4.34 -6.25 5.49
CA LEU A 78 4.27 -5.48 6.71
C LEU A 78 4.87 -6.33 7.85
N LEU A 79 5.96 -5.84 8.43
CA LEU A 79 6.70 -6.58 9.47
C LEU A 79 5.96 -6.62 10.82
N SER A 80 4.88 -5.87 10.93
CA SER A 80 4.03 -5.78 12.13
C SER A 80 2.66 -6.39 11.86
N GLU A 81 2.07 -6.99 12.89
CA GLU A 81 0.67 -7.48 12.87
C GLU A 81 -0.35 -6.35 13.12
N ASP A 82 0.12 -5.13 13.30
CA ASP A 82 -0.73 -3.96 13.56
C ASP A 82 -1.45 -3.53 12.26
N MET A 83 -2.76 -3.72 12.20
CA MET A 83 -3.62 -3.33 11.09
C MET A 83 -3.59 -1.82 10.77
N THR A 84 -3.18 -0.98 11.72
CA THR A 84 -3.03 0.47 11.45
C THR A 84 -1.92 0.73 10.43
N LYS A 85 -0.90 -0.14 10.37
CA LYS A 85 0.19 -0.07 9.39
C LYS A 85 -0.29 -0.30 7.97
N LEU A 86 -1.34 -1.10 7.77
CA LEU A 86 -1.98 -1.27 6.46
C LEU A 86 -2.57 0.06 5.97
N ALA A 87 -3.27 0.79 6.83
CA ALA A 87 -3.81 2.10 6.49
C ALA A 87 -2.71 3.13 6.20
N ASP A 88 -1.59 3.08 6.95
CA ASP A 88 -0.43 3.93 6.72
C ASP A 88 0.24 3.61 5.38
N ALA A 89 0.45 2.33 5.07
CA ALA A 89 1.00 1.87 3.80
C ALA A 89 0.13 2.31 2.61
N HIS A 90 -1.20 2.17 2.73
CA HIS A 90 -2.13 2.62 1.70
C HIS A 90 -2.05 4.14 1.47
N ARG A 91 -2.01 4.94 2.55
CA ARG A 91 -1.84 6.41 2.45
C ARG A 91 -0.53 6.78 1.78
N LEU A 92 0.56 6.12 2.16
CA LEU A 92 1.88 6.32 1.57
C LEU A 92 1.89 6.00 0.08
N ALA A 93 1.34 4.85 -0.32
CA ALA A 93 1.25 4.41 -1.71
C ALA A 93 0.46 5.42 -2.57
N ARG A 94 -0.70 5.89 -2.08
CA ARG A 94 -1.50 6.90 -2.79
C ARG A 94 -0.77 8.24 -2.94
N ARG A 95 0.00 8.62 -1.94
CA ARG A 95 0.80 9.84 -1.98
C ARG A 95 1.98 9.70 -2.94
N ALA A 96 2.70 8.59 -2.89
CA ALA A 96 3.77 8.29 -3.83
C ALA A 96 3.26 8.30 -5.28
N ALA A 97 2.14 7.65 -5.56
CA ALA A 97 1.52 7.65 -6.89
C ALA A 97 1.16 9.06 -7.38
N ARG A 98 0.71 9.94 -6.48
CA ARG A 98 0.42 11.35 -6.82
C ARG A 98 1.69 12.11 -7.18
N ILE A 99 2.75 11.96 -6.40
CA ILE A 99 4.04 12.62 -6.64
C ILE A 99 4.67 12.10 -7.94
N ILE A 100 4.63 10.78 -8.18
CA ILE A 100 5.11 10.18 -9.44
C ILE A 100 4.36 10.78 -10.63
N ARG A 101 3.04 10.89 -10.55
CA ARG A 101 2.23 11.50 -11.63
C ARG A 101 2.59 12.97 -11.85
N GLN A 102 2.78 13.75 -10.79
CA GLN A 102 3.23 15.13 -10.88
C GLN A 102 4.59 15.23 -11.55
N ASN A 103 5.55 14.41 -11.12
CA ASN A 103 6.89 14.37 -11.68
C ASN A 103 6.88 14.00 -13.16
N LEU A 104 6.09 13.01 -13.54
CA LEU A 104 5.95 12.60 -14.93
C LEU A 104 5.35 13.73 -15.79
N THR A 105 4.30 14.40 -15.28
CA THR A 105 3.68 15.53 -15.98
C THR A 105 4.66 16.68 -16.17
N VAL A 106 5.43 17.03 -15.13
CA VAL A 106 6.45 18.08 -15.19
C VAL A 106 7.56 17.71 -16.18
N ALA A 107 8.08 16.48 -16.11
CA ALA A 107 9.16 16.02 -16.97
C ALA A 107 8.74 16.00 -18.45
N ILE A 108 7.58 15.41 -18.76
CA ILE A 108 7.06 15.38 -20.14
C ILE A 108 6.72 16.78 -20.63
N GLY A 109 6.09 17.60 -19.79
CA GLY A 109 5.75 18.99 -20.15
C GLY A 109 6.99 19.83 -20.44
N ALA A 110 8.01 19.76 -19.59
CA ALA A 110 9.28 20.45 -19.82
C ALA A 110 9.96 19.97 -21.11
N MET A 111 10.01 18.66 -21.32
CA MET A 111 10.58 18.08 -22.54
C MET A 111 9.86 18.59 -23.80
N LEU A 112 8.53 18.60 -23.81
CA LEU A 112 7.75 19.11 -24.96
C LEU A 112 8.03 20.59 -25.22
N VAL A 113 8.08 21.42 -24.17
CA VAL A 113 8.40 22.85 -24.30
C VAL A 113 9.80 23.06 -24.90
N LEU A 114 10.80 22.30 -24.43
CA LEU A 114 12.16 22.41 -24.96
C LEU A 114 12.28 21.93 -26.40
N VAL A 115 11.59 20.84 -26.76
CA VAL A 115 11.58 20.32 -28.14
C VAL A 115 10.90 21.32 -29.10
N VAL A 116 9.72 21.81 -28.73
CA VAL A 116 9.01 22.82 -29.57
C VAL A 116 9.81 24.12 -29.66
N GLY A 117 10.41 24.57 -28.53
CA GLY A 117 11.27 25.73 -28.50
C GLY A 117 12.50 25.62 -29.43
N GLY A 118 13.13 24.43 -29.42
CA GLY A 118 14.28 24.15 -30.29
C GLY A 118 13.92 24.01 -31.77
N LEU A 119 12.73 23.46 -32.09
CA LEU A 119 12.32 23.24 -33.47
C LEU A 119 11.72 24.49 -34.16
N PHE A 120 11.02 25.33 -33.41
CA PHE A 120 10.22 26.42 -33.97
C PHE A 120 10.66 27.82 -33.54
N PHE A 121 11.48 27.96 -32.50
CA PHE A 121 11.81 29.23 -31.87
C PHE A 121 13.31 29.46 -31.70
N ASP A 122 14.19 28.68 -32.37
CA ASP A 122 15.64 28.78 -32.28
C ASP A 122 16.17 28.89 -30.84
N LEU A 123 15.64 28.07 -29.96
CA LEU A 123 15.99 28.08 -28.53
C LEU A 123 17.49 27.89 -28.34
N PRO A 124 18.22 28.85 -27.71
CA PRO A 124 19.65 28.74 -27.52
C PRO A 124 20.02 27.49 -26.67
N LEU A 125 21.03 26.75 -27.09
CA LEU A 125 21.48 25.52 -26.40
C LEU A 125 21.69 25.70 -24.89
N PRO A 126 22.29 26.78 -24.39
CA PRO A 126 22.43 26.97 -22.93
C PRO A 126 21.09 27.04 -22.21
N VAL A 127 20.06 27.63 -22.81
CA VAL A 127 18.71 27.72 -22.23
C VAL A 127 18.06 26.35 -22.21
N ALA A 128 18.22 25.57 -23.29
CA ALA A 128 17.73 24.20 -23.33
C ALA A 128 18.36 23.31 -22.25
N VAL A 129 19.68 23.41 -22.05
CA VAL A 129 20.42 22.67 -20.99
C VAL A 129 19.93 23.08 -19.62
N ILE A 130 19.87 24.38 -19.31
CA ILE A 130 19.39 24.87 -18.01
C ILE A 130 17.95 24.44 -17.74
N GLY A 131 17.10 24.49 -18.77
CA GLY A 131 15.71 24.05 -18.66
C GLY A 131 15.57 22.55 -18.35
N HIS A 132 16.38 21.72 -19.00
CA HIS A 132 16.42 20.27 -18.79
C HIS A 132 16.92 19.91 -17.37
N GLU A 133 18.08 20.44 -17.00
CA GLU A 133 18.68 20.19 -15.68
C GLU A 133 17.82 20.77 -14.54
N GLY A 134 17.28 21.98 -14.75
CA GLY A 134 16.34 22.61 -13.81
C GLY A 134 15.07 21.77 -13.61
N GLY A 135 14.54 21.19 -14.67
CA GLY A 135 13.41 20.24 -14.62
C GLY A 135 13.74 19.02 -13.77
N THR A 136 14.93 18.45 -13.94
CA THR A 136 15.41 17.30 -13.15
C THR A 136 15.50 17.65 -11.67
N VAL A 137 16.08 18.81 -11.32
CA VAL A 137 16.15 19.29 -9.93
C VAL A 137 14.75 19.45 -9.32
N LEU A 138 13.80 20.02 -10.06
CA LEU A 138 12.41 20.18 -9.58
C LEU A 138 11.75 18.85 -9.29
N VAL A 139 11.92 17.85 -10.17
CA VAL A 139 11.40 16.48 -9.97
C VAL A 139 11.99 15.85 -8.72
N VAL A 140 13.30 15.97 -8.50
CA VAL A 140 13.96 15.44 -7.29
C VAL A 140 13.44 16.13 -6.03
N LEU A 141 13.36 17.46 -6.03
CA LEU A 141 12.84 18.22 -4.87
C LEU A 141 11.38 17.86 -4.57
N ASN A 142 10.54 17.66 -5.60
CA ASN A 142 9.18 17.20 -5.40
C ASN A 142 9.13 15.78 -4.82
N GLY A 143 10.05 14.89 -5.24
CA GLY A 143 10.20 13.54 -4.69
C GLY A 143 10.57 13.55 -3.19
N LEU A 144 11.46 14.46 -2.77
CA LEU A 144 11.89 14.59 -1.37
C LEU A 144 10.73 14.99 -0.43
N ARG A 145 9.62 15.50 -0.94
CA ARG A 145 8.40 15.75 -0.14
C ARG A 145 7.80 14.48 0.46
N LEU A 146 8.13 13.29 -0.07
CA LEU A 146 7.74 12.03 0.58
C LEU A 146 8.43 11.82 1.93
N LEU A 147 9.64 12.36 2.09
CA LEU A 147 10.41 12.23 3.34
C LEU A 147 10.00 13.25 4.41
N SER A 148 9.47 14.42 3.99
CA SER A 148 9.26 15.57 4.88
C SER A 148 8.02 15.51 5.74
N ASP A 149 7.06 14.60 5.46
CA ASP A 149 5.79 14.61 6.16
C ASP A 149 5.64 13.46 7.14
N GLY A 150 5.06 13.82 8.26
CA GLY A 150 4.75 13.06 9.46
C GLY A 150 4.03 11.71 9.34
N ILE A 151 4.16 10.98 8.21
CA ILE A 151 3.76 9.56 8.15
C ILE A 151 4.52 8.78 9.23
N TRP A 152 5.77 9.16 9.49
CA TRP A 152 6.59 8.60 10.57
C TRP A 152 6.23 9.13 11.96
N ARG A 153 5.54 10.27 12.07
CA ARG A 153 5.13 10.86 13.37
C ARG A 153 3.87 10.21 13.95
N GLY A 154 3.05 9.54 13.15
CA GLY A 154 1.85 8.82 13.61
C GLY A 154 2.13 7.50 14.34
N SER A 155 3.36 6.99 14.25
CA SER A 155 3.74 5.70 14.86
C SER A 155 4.17 5.80 16.34
N ALA A 156 4.21 7.00 16.91
CA ALA A 156 4.72 7.21 18.28
C ALA A 156 3.65 7.18 19.37
N THR A 157 2.38 7.12 19.03
CA THR A 157 1.31 6.99 20.03
C THR A 157 0.75 5.56 19.99
N VAL A 158 1.55 4.62 20.50
CA VAL A 158 1.00 3.35 21.00
C VAL A 158 0.18 3.72 22.22
N ALA A 159 -1.15 3.68 22.11
CA ALA A 159 -2.02 3.75 23.28
C ALA A 159 -1.57 2.67 24.27
N PRO A 160 -1.43 2.98 25.57
CA PRO A 160 -1.03 2.00 26.55
C PRO A 160 -2.03 0.84 26.49
N ARG A 161 -1.52 -0.38 26.34
CA ARG A 161 -2.34 -1.61 26.39
C ARG A 161 -3.19 -1.54 27.65
N PRO A 162 -4.52 -1.79 27.57
CA PRO A 162 -5.33 -1.93 28.77
C PRO A 162 -4.66 -2.98 29.67
N ARG A 163 -4.40 -2.60 30.92
CA ARG A 163 -3.88 -3.55 31.92
C ARG A 163 -4.81 -4.75 31.95
N ALA A 164 -4.25 -5.94 31.75
CA ALA A 164 -4.98 -7.18 31.95
C ALA A 164 -5.66 -7.12 33.31
N VAL A 165 -6.98 -7.24 33.32
CA VAL A 165 -7.75 -7.39 34.55
C VAL A 165 -7.33 -8.73 35.17
N PRO A 166 -6.84 -8.77 36.41
CA PRO A 166 -6.52 -10.02 37.05
C PRO A 166 -7.79 -10.89 37.12
N LEU A 167 -7.71 -12.10 36.57
CA LEU A 167 -8.76 -13.10 36.78
C LEU A 167 -8.88 -13.35 38.30
N ALA A 168 -10.06 -13.14 38.85
CA ALA A 168 -10.34 -13.48 40.23
C ALA A 168 -10.08 -14.98 40.44
N PRO A 169 -9.47 -15.39 41.57
CA PRO A 169 -9.28 -16.80 41.87
C PRO A 169 -10.65 -17.49 41.93
N ALA A 170 -10.75 -18.62 41.23
CA ALA A 170 -11.92 -19.49 41.32
C ALA A 170 -12.08 -19.99 42.74
N ALA A 171 -13.24 -19.75 43.31
CA ALA A 171 -13.66 -20.27 44.62
C ALA A 171 -14.12 -21.71 44.49
#